data_8fdf3db26309272a6c668709be9809ec
#
_entry.id   8fdf3db26309272a6c668709be9809ec
#
_cell.length_a   1.000
_cell.length_b   1.000
_cell.length_c   1.000
_cell.angle_alpha   90.00
_cell.angle_beta   90.00
_cell.angle_gamma   90.00
#
_symmetry.space_group_name_H-M   'P 1'
#
loop_
_entity.id
_entity.type
_entity.pdbx_description
1 polymer ?
#
loop_
_entity_poly.entity_id
_entity_poly.type
_entity_poly.pdbx_seq_one_letter_code
_entity_poly.pdbx_strand_id
1 'polypeptide(L)'
;KVGAVFQDPLTGLDPLMTVGDQLTETILTHHPTMTKGDARARALALLKETGIPAAESRMDHWPHQFSGGQRQRIVIALALSGDPELLIADEPTTALDVSIQAQIMELIRKLARERQMAVLLITHDMGVIAETAHRVAVMYAGQIVEIGNVADVIHRPQHPYTLGLMGAIPDIHTKSDWLEQIDGAMPGLNAIPAGCAFHPRCRAADGRCRSQRPPLMPMGTCLARCWMASPTGGPVPERLVQFERQAFRYAKSLKGEAA
;
A
#
# COMPACT_ATOMS: atom_id res chain seq x y z
N LYS A 1 -10.25 11.74 -13.22
CA LYS A 1 -10.60 10.34 -13.48
C LYS A 1 -9.83 9.44 -12.51
N VAL A 2 -10.49 8.39 -11.96
CA VAL A 2 -9.90 7.48 -10.98
C VAL A 2 -10.09 6.04 -11.48
N GLY A 3 -9.02 5.23 -11.46
CA GLY A 3 -9.06 3.78 -11.64
C GLY A 3 -8.87 3.10 -10.29
N ALA A 4 -9.42 1.90 -10.11
CA ALA A 4 -9.29 1.13 -8.89
C ALA A 4 -8.93 -0.33 -9.19
N VAL A 5 -7.98 -0.85 -8.43
CA VAL A 5 -7.59 -2.26 -8.40
C VAL A 5 -7.90 -2.76 -6.98
N PHE A 6 -8.83 -3.69 -6.86
CA PHE A 6 -9.27 -4.26 -5.58
C PHE A 6 -8.42 -5.47 -5.17
N GLN A 7 -8.50 -5.82 -3.90
CA GLN A 7 -7.68 -6.83 -3.24
C GLN A 7 -7.75 -8.22 -3.89
N ASP A 8 -8.93 -8.66 -4.32
CA ASP A 8 -9.12 -9.98 -4.93
C ASP A 8 -9.38 -9.84 -6.44
N PRO A 9 -8.47 -10.32 -7.31
CA PRO A 9 -8.66 -10.26 -8.75
C PRO A 9 -9.82 -11.14 -9.25
N LEU A 10 -10.30 -12.10 -8.46
CA LEU A 10 -11.46 -12.92 -8.83
C LEU A 10 -12.76 -12.12 -8.72
N THR A 11 -12.86 -11.23 -7.75
CA THR A 11 -14.06 -10.38 -7.58
C THR A 11 -14.09 -9.21 -8.56
N GLY A 12 -12.93 -8.86 -9.16
CA GLY A 12 -12.81 -7.80 -10.15
C GLY A 12 -13.15 -8.22 -11.58
N LEU A 13 -13.40 -9.51 -11.84
CA LEU A 13 -13.67 -10.06 -13.18
C LEU A 13 -14.98 -10.85 -13.19
N ASP A 14 -15.82 -10.61 -14.19
CA ASP A 14 -17.01 -11.43 -14.43
C ASP A 14 -16.59 -12.80 -15.00
N PRO A 15 -16.88 -13.91 -14.30
CA PRO A 15 -16.50 -15.24 -14.77
C PRO A 15 -17.26 -15.71 -16.00
N LEU A 16 -18.38 -15.05 -16.37
CA LEU A 16 -19.25 -15.42 -17.49
C LEU A 16 -18.95 -14.62 -18.76
N MET A 17 -18.04 -13.65 -18.71
CA MET A 17 -17.62 -12.85 -19.85
C MET A 17 -16.16 -13.13 -20.23
N THR A 18 -15.84 -13.01 -21.51
CA THR A 18 -14.44 -13.08 -21.96
C THR A 18 -13.68 -11.83 -21.49
N VAL A 19 -12.37 -11.95 -21.33
CA VAL A 19 -11.53 -10.82 -20.91
C VAL A 19 -11.60 -9.67 -21.92
N GLY A 20 -11.61 -9.98 -23.22
CA GLY A 20 -11.72 -8.99 -24.28
C GLY A 20 -13.06 -8.25 -24.27
N ASP A 21 -14.16 -8.95 -23.95
CA ASP A 21 -15.48 -8.32 -23.87
C ASP A 21 -15.59 -7.39 -22.65
N GLN A 22 -15.12 -7.81 -21.47
CA GLN A 22 -15.10 -6.97 -20.27
C GLN A 22 -14.29 -5.69 -20.48
N LEU A 23 -13.10 -5.78 -21.05
CA LEU A 23 -12.28 -4.63 -21.40
C LEU A 23 -12.95 -3.73 -22.41
N THR A 24 -13.52 -4.30 -23.48
CA THR A 24 -14.20 -3.55 -24.55
C THR A 24 -15.40 -2.79 -23.99
N GLU A 25 -16.23 -3.43 -23.15
CA GLU A 25 -17.37 -2.80 -22.50
C GLU A 25 -16.95 -1.66 -21.59
N THR A 26 -15.93 -1.88 -20.75
CA THR A 26 -15.38 -0.85 -19.86
C THR A 26 -14.84 0.35 -20.65
N ILE A 27 -14.13 0.11 -21.75
CA ILE A 27 -13.63 1.18 -22.63
C ILE A 27 -14.80 1.97 -23.24
N LEU A 28 -15.81 1.30 -23.77
CA LEU A 28 -16.98 1.97 -24.37
C LEU A 28 -17.77 2.79 -23.35
N THR A 29 -17.84 2.32 -22.08
CA THR A 29 -18.47 3.08 -20.99
C THR A 29 -17.76 4.40 -20.73
N HIS A 30 -16.42 4.39 -20.77
CA HIS A 30 -15.61 5.60 -20.54
C HIS A 30 -15.42 6.46 -21.80
N HIS A 31 -15.56 5.88 -22.98
CA HIS A 31 -15.39 6.52 -24.29
C HIS A 31 -16.58 6.23 -25.20
N PRO A 32 -17.76 6.79 -24.94
CA PRO A 32 -19.03 6.43 -25.61
C PRO A 32 -19.07 6.77 -27.11
N THR A 33 -18.15 7.58 -27.61
CA THR A 33 -18.03 7.91 -29.05
C THR A 33 -17.12 6.95 -29.81
N MET A 34 -16.44 6.03 -29.12
CA MET A 34 -15.52 5.07 -29.74
C MET A 34 -16.31 3.94 -30.43
N THR A 35 -15.83 3.46 -31.57
CA THR A 35 -16.44 2.28 -32.19
C THR A 35 -16.09 1.01 -31.43
N LYS A 36 -16.93 -0.03 -31.53
CA LYS A 36 -16.62 -1.33 -30.88
C LYS A 36 -15.30 -1.94 -31.39
N GLY A 37 -14.96 -1.71 -32.66
CA GLY A 37 -13.71 -2.17 -33.24
C GLY A 37 -12.49 -1.48 -32.63
N ASP A 38 -12.56 -0.14 -32.50
CA ASP A 38 -11.48 0.64 -31.89
C ASP A 38 -11.34 0.30 -30.39
N ALA A 39 -12.47 0.13 -29.69
CA ALA A 39 -12.45 -0.28 -28.28
C ALA A 39 -11.80 -1.66 -28.08
N ARG A 40 -12.09 -2.62 -28.98
CA ARG A 40 -11.45 -3.94 -28.93
C ARG A 40 -9.96 -3.86 -29.26
N ALA A 41 -9.54 -3.05 -30.21
CA ALA A 41 -8.12 -2.82 -30.50
C ALA A 41 -7.40 -2.19 -29.32
N ARG A 42 -8.04 -1.22 -28.64
CA ARG A 42 -7.53 -0.62 -27.40
C ARG A 42 -7.45 -1.64 -26.25
N ALA A 43 -8.44 -2.51 -26.08
CA ALA A 43 -8.43 -3.59 -25.10
C ALA A 43 -7.23 -4.51 -25.31
N LEU A 44 -6.95 -4.88 -26.56
CA LEU A 44 -5.76 -5.65 -26.90
C LEU A 44 -4.45 -4.91 -26.56
N ALA A 45 -4.38 -3.62 -26.86
CA ALA A 45 -3.21 -2.79 -26.50
C ALA A 45 -2.97 -2.77 -24.98
N LEU A 46 -4.02 -2.62 -24.17
CA LEU A 46 -3.94 -2.65 -22.70
C LEU A 46 -3.47 -4.01 -22.18
N LEU A 47 -3.94 -5.12 -22.74
CA LEU A 47 -3.46 -6.46 -22.36
C LEU A 47 -1.96 -6.64 -22.66
N LYS A 48 -1.48 -6.12 -23.79
CA LYS A 48 -0.05 -6.13 -24.14
C LYS A 48 0.76 -5.26 -23.17
N GLU A 49 0.28 -4.06 -22.89
CA GLU A 49 0.91 -3.10 -21.98
C GLU A 49 1.05 -3.66 -20.56
N THR A 50 0.02 -4.39 -20.08
CA THR A 50 0.05 -5.06 -18.78
C THR A 50 0.79 -6.41 -18.80
N GLY A 51 1.36 -6.80 -19.95
CA GLY A 51 2.23 -7.96 -20.08
C GLY A 51 1.50 -9.30 -20.10
N ILE A 52 0.30 -9.36 -20.71
CA ILE A 52 -0.38 -10.63 -20.99
C ILE A 52 0.30 -11.28 -22.20
N PRO A 53 0.89 -12.48 -22.08
CA PRO A 53 1.52 -13.16 -23.20
C PRO A 53 0.49 -13.61 -24.23
N ALA A 54 0.83 -13.53 -25.51
CA ALA A 54 -0.06 -13.90 -26.62
C ALA A 54 -1.47 -13.26 -26.51
N ALA A 55 -1.53 -11.96 -26.17
CA ALA A 55 -2.76 -11.24 -25.85
C ALA A 55 -3.84 -11.36 -26.95
N GLU A 56 -3.42 -11.41 -28.24
CA GLU A 56 -4.33 -11.56 -29.38
C GLU A 56 -5.20 -12.82 -29.28
N SER A 57 -4.59 -13.96 -29.02
CA SER A 57 -5.29 -15.24 -28.91
C SER A 57 -6.05 -15.40 -27.60
N ARG A 58 -5.78 -14.54 -26.62
CA ARG A 58 -6.37 -14.61 -25.28
C ARG A 58 -7.51 -13.64 -25.02
N MET A 59 -7.82 -12.77 -25.97
CA MET A 59 -8.97 -11.85 -25.86
C MET A 59 -10.29 -12.61 -25.61
N ASP A 60 -10.46 -13.77 -26.23
CA ASP A 60 -11.68 -14.57 -26.14
C ASP A 60 -11.65 -15.65 -25.03
N HIS A 61 -10.64 -15.58 -24.14
CA HIS A 61 -10.55 -16.46 -22.97
C HIS A 61 -11.34 -15.89 -21.79
N TRP A 62 -11.84 -16.81 -20.93
CA TRP A 62 -12.51 -16.49 -19.67
C TRP A 62 -11.51 -16.32 -18.51
N PRO A 63 -11.86 -15.58 -17.46
CA PRO A 63 -10.98 -15.34 -16.31
C PRO A 63 -10.37 -16.62 -15.69
N HIS A 64 -11.10 -17.73 -15.63
CA HIS A 64 -10.61 -18.98 -15.04
C HIS A 64 -9.46 -19.64 -15.83
N GLN A 65 -9.24 -19.22 -17.09
CA GLN A 65 -8.15 -19.73 -17.96
C GLN A 65 -6.82 -18.99 -17.74
N PHE A 66 -6.77 -18.03 -16.81
CA PHE A 66 -5.59 -17.25 -16.48
C PHE A 66 -5.08 -17.58 -15.07
N SER A 67 -3.75 -17.51 -14.86
CA SER A 67 -3.15 -17.60 -13.54
C SER A 67 -3.51 -16.39 -12.67
N GLY A 68 -3.30 -16.48 -11.35
CA GLY A 68 -3.56 -15.38 -10.42
C GLY A 68 -2.87 -14.07 -10.82
N GLY A 69 -1.58 -14.13 -11.12
CA GLY A 69 -0.82 -12.96 -11.59
C GLY A 69 -1.29 -12.42 -12.95
N GLN A 70 -1.76 -13.28 -13.85
CA GLN A 70 -2.36 -12.83 -15.11
C GLN A 70 -3.72 -12.16 -14.89
N ARG A 71 -4.56 -12.70 -14.02
CA ARG A 71 -5.82 -12.03 -13.64
C ARG A 71 -5.58 -10.66 -13.04
N GLN A 72 -4.58 -10.53 -12.18
CA GLN A 72 -4.20 -9.24 -11.60
C GLN A 72 -3.79 -8.22 -12.69
N ARG A 73 -3.02 -8.66 -13.68
CA ARG A 73 -2.65 -7.82 -14.84
C ARG A 73 -3.86 -7.39 -15.67
N ILE A 74 -4.87 -8.26 -15.81
CA ILE A 74 -6.14 -7.95 -16.49
C ILE A 74 -6.96 -6.93 -15.69
N VAL A 75 -7.05 -7.09 -14.36
CA VAL A 75 -7.72 -6.10 -13.49
C VAL A 75 -7.02 -4.75 -13.55
N ILE A 76 -5.70 -4.72 -13.62
CA ILE A 76 -4.95 -3.47 -13.86
C ILE A 76 -5.31 -2.88 -15.23
N ALA A 77 -5.40 -3.70 -16.29
CA ALA A 77 -5.81 -3.24 -17.62
C ALA A 77 -7.23 -2.63 -17.61
N LEU A 78 -8.17 -3.24 -16.88
CA LEU A 78 -9.51 -2.69 -16.67
C LEU A 78 -9.46 -1.33 -15.94
N ALA A 79 -8.68 -1.21 -14.88
CA ALA A 79 -8.53 0.05 -14.16
C ALA A 79 -7.94 1.17 -15.03
N LEU A 80 -7.10 0.82 -16.01
CA LEU A 80 -6.51 1.76 -16.98
C LEU A 80 -7.42 2.12 -18.16
N SER A 81 -8.51 1.40 -18.36
CA SER A 81 -9.41 1.57 -19.53
C SER A 81 -10.00 2.97 -19.65
N GLY A 82 -10.19 3.67 -18.54
CA GLY A 82 -10.74 5.03 -18.50
C GLY A 82 -9.70 6.15 -18.54
N ASP A 83 -8.42 5.88 -18.82
CA ASP A 83 -7.30 6.82 -18.71
C ASP A 83 -7.30 7.60 -17.39
N PRO A 84 -7.09 6.91 -16.26
CA PRO A 84 -7.14 7.54 -14.97
C PRO A 84 -5.92 8.45 -14.72
N GLU A 85 -6.15 9.54 -13.98
CA GLU A 85 -5.10 10.41 -13.43
C GLU A 85 -4.62 9.91 -12.06
N LEU A 86 -5.45 9.10 -11.40
CA LEU A 86 -5.16 8.45 -10.12
C LEU A 86 -5.55 6.97 -10.19
N LEU A 87 -4.63 6.09 -9.84
CA LEU A 87 -4.87 4.67 -9.61
C LEU A 87 -4.89 4.40 -8.10
N ILE A 88 -6.00 3.86 -7.60
CA ILE A 88 -6.08 3.30 -6.25
C ILE A 88 -5.79 1.80 -6.36
N ALA A 89 -4.75 1.33 -5.69
CA ALA A 89 -4.36 -0.08 -5.65
C ALA A 89 -4.48 -0.59 -4.21
N ASP A 90 -5.57 -1.31 -3.94
CA ASP A 90 -5.89 -1.85 -2.63
C ASP A 90 -5.38 -3.28 -2.52
N GLU A 91 -4.27 -3.45 -1.80
CA GLU A 91 -3.54 -4.71 -1.62
C GLU A 91 -3.36 -5.50 -2.95
N PRO A 92 -2.81 -4.89 -4.00
CA PRO A 92 -2.83 -5.44 -5.36
C PRO A 92 -2.00 -6.72 -5.52
N THR A 93 -1.34 -7.17 -4.49
CA THR A 93 -0.44 -8.34 -4.50
C THR A 93 -0.84 -9.41 -3.49
N THR A 94 -1.94 -9.23 -2.77
CA THR A 94 -2.45 -10.23 -1.81
C THR A 94 -2.73 -11.56 -2.53
N ALA A 95 -2.36 -12.66 -1.89
CA ALA A 95 -2.48 -14.03 -2.40
C ALA A 95 -1.62 -14.35 -3.66
N LEU A 96 -0.64 -13.52 -4.00
CA LEU A 96 0.36 -13.82 -5.01
C LEU A 96 1.68 -14.25 -4.36
N ASP A 97 2.44 -15.07 -5.05
CA ASP A 97 3.80 -15.41 -4.62
C ASP A 97 4.73 -14.18 -4.74
N VAL A 98 5.81 -14.18 -3.94
CA VAL A 98 6.75 -13.04 -3.83
C VAL A 98 7.32 -12.60 -5.18
N SER A 99 7.58 -13.56 -6.08
CA SER A 99 8.14 -13.27 -7.41
C SER A 99 7.12 -12.53 -8.28
N ILE A 100 5.88 -12.95 -8.28
CA ILE A 100 4.79 -12.28 -9.01
C ILE A 100 4.43 -10.95 -8.36
N GLN A 101 4.46 -10.86 -7.03
CA GLN A 101 4.26 -9.60 -6.29
C GLN A 101 5.25 -8.52 -6.79
N ALA A 102 6.55 -8.84 -6.85
CA ALA A 102 7.56 -7.92 -7.34
C ALA A 102 7.29 -7.47 -8.79
N GLN A 103 6.87 -8.39 -9.65
CA GLN A 103 6.52 -8.08 -11.05
C GLN A 103 5.29 -7.16 -11.16
N ILE A 104 4.26 -7.35 -10.34
CA ILE A 104 3.07 -6.49 -10.34
C ILE A 104 3.42 -5.10 -9.85
N MET A 105 4.24 -4.97 -8.80
CA MET A 105 4.68 -3.68 -8.28
C MET A 105 5.54 -2.92 -9.29
N GLU A 106 6.45 -3.61 -9.99
CA GLU A 106 7.23 -2.99 -11.06
C GLU A 106 6.36 -2.56 -12.24
N LEU A 107 5.35 -3.37 -12.61
CA LEU A 107 4.37 -2.99 -13.62
C LEU A 107 3.62 -1.71 -13.25
N ILE A 108 3.07 -1.62 -12.03
CA ILE A 108 2.36 -0.43 -11.56
C ILE A 108 3.28 0.80 -11.58
N ARG A 109 4.53 0.66 -11.13
CA ARG A 109 5.53 1.74 -11.13
C ARG A 109 5.86 2.20 -12.55
N LYS A 110 6.06 1.27 -13.49
CA LYS A 110 6.28 1.56 -14.90
C LYS A 110 5.11 2.34 -15.49
N LEU A 111 3.88 1.84 -15.32
CA LEU A 111 2.65 2.46 -15.83
C LEU A 111 2.42 3.85 -15.24
N ALA A 112 2.69 4.04 -13.95
CA ALA A 112 2.58 5.35 -13.30
C ALA A 112 3.49 6.39 -13.94
N ARG A 113 4.74 6.01 -14.26
CA ARG A 113 5.70 6.90 -14.93
C ARG A 113 5.34 7.18 -16.39
N GLU A 114 5.02 6.13 -17.15
CA GLU A 114 4.73 6.25 -18.59
C GLU A 114 3.44 7.05 -18.84
N ARG A 115 2.43 6.90 -17.98
CA ARG A 115 1.15 7.60 -18.07
C ARG A 115 1.07 8.88 -17.24
N GLN A 116 2.13 9.24 -16.52
CA GLN A 116 2.14 10.38 -15.59
C GLN A 116 0.99 10.36 -14.59
N MET A 117 0.65 9.19 -14.11
CA MET A 117 -0.49 8.90 -13.25
C MET A 117 -0.05 8.83 -11.79
N ALA A 118 -0.81 9.42 -10.89
CA ALA A 118 -0.61 9.23 -9.45
C ALA A 118 -1.08 7.83 -9.01
N VAL A 119 -0.42 7.25 -8.01
CA VAL A 119 -0.82 5.96 -7.42
C VAL A 119 -1.03 6.12 -5.92
N LEU A 120 -2.20 5.72 -5.44
CA LEU A 120 -2.48 5.50 -4.02
C LEU A 120 -2.42 3.99 -3.76
N LEU A 121 -1.30 3.54 -3.19
CA LEU A 121 -1.09 2.15 -2.81
C LEU A 121 -1.54 1.93 -1.37
N ILE A 122 -2.44 0.98 -1.14
CA ILE A 122 -2.84 0.50 0.17
C ILE A 122 -2.21 -0.89 0.35
N THR A 123 -1.42 -1.05 1.39
CA THR A 123 -0.73 -2.31 1.69
C THR A 123 -0.31 -2.36 3.15
N HIS A 124 -0.15 -3.56 3.68
CA HIS A 124 0.45 -3.82 4.99
C HIS A 124 1.94 -4.21 4.88
N ASP A 125 2.49 -4.31 3.67
CA ASP A 125 3.89 -4.66 3.43
C ASP A 125 4.77 -3.41 3.43
N MET A 126 5.51 -3.22 4.52
CA MET A 126 6.41 -2.08 4.68
C MET A 126 7.62 -2.14 3.74
N GLY A 127 8.04 -3.33 3.31
CA GLY A 127 9.11 -3.51 2.31
C GLY A 127 8.68 -2.94 0.96
N VAL A 128 7.48 -3.27 0.52
CA VAL A 128 6.88 -2.72 -0.70
C VAL A 128 6.78 -1.19 -0.63
N ILE A 129 6.34 -0.63 0.51
CA ILE A 129 6.25 0.82 0.71
C ILE A 129 7.64 1.46 0.60
N ALA A 130 8.64 0.88 1.27
CA ALA A 130 10.00 1.41 1.29
C ALA A 130 10.62 1.52 -0.11
N GLU A 131 10.33 0.57 -0.98
CA GLU A 131 10.88 0.49 -2.34
C GLU A 131 10.11 1.32 -3.36
N THR A 132 8.80 1.50 -3.17
CA THR A 132 7.93 2.00 -4.25
C THR A 132 7.33 3.37 -3.98
N ALA A 133 7.09 3.74 -2.74
CA ALA A 133 6.36 4.96 -2.40
C ALA A 133 7.29 6.16 -2.13
N HIS A 134 6.82 7.37 -2.46
CA HIS A 134 7.49 8.62 -2.10
C HIS A 134 7.06 9.12 -0.72
N ARG A 135 5.79 8.93 -0.40
CA ARG A 135 5.17 9.32 0.86
C ARG A 135 4.36 8.17 1.42
N VAL A 136 4.26 8.10 2.73
CA VAL A 136 3.45 7.10 3.43
C VAL A 136 2.54 7.78 4.45
N ALA A 137 1.32 7.27 4.56
CA ALA A 137 0.38 7.59 5.62
C ALA A 137 0.09 6.31 6.41
N VAL A 138 0.49 6.29 7.68
CA VAL A 138 0.22 5.17 8.59
C VAL A 138 -1.15 5.38 9.22
N MET A 139 -1.99 4.36 9.15
CA MET A 139 -3.35 4.39 9.70
C MET A 139 -3.50 3.46 10.89
N TYR A 140 -4.23 3.90 11.90
CA TYR A 140 -4.64 3.10 13.05
C TYR A 140 -6.09 3.42 13.45
N ALA A 141 -6.92 2.40 13.59
CA ALA A 141 -8.33 2.55 13.97
C ALA A 141 -9.07 3.63 13.15
N GLY A 142 -8.93 3.61 11.82
CA GLY A 142 -9.59 4.53 10.89
C GLY A 142 -9.02 5.95 10.83
N GLN A 143 -7.87 6.21 11.47
CA GLN A 143 -7.24 7.54 11.48
C GLN A 143 -5.79 7.50 11.00
N ILE A 144 -5.39 8.53 10.26
CA ILE A 144 -3.97 8.75 9.96
C ILE A 144 -3.28 9.15 11.28
N VAL A 145 -2.33 8.34 11.72
CA VAL A 145 -1.54 8.58 12.93
C VAL A 145 -0.18 9.21 12.63
N GLU A 146 0.35 8.96 11.44
CA GLU A 146 1.59 9.55 10.96
C GLU A 146 1.57 9.67 9.43
N ILE A 147 2.12 10.75 8.87
CA ILE A 147 2.27 10.94 7.42
C ILE A 147 3.52 11.75 7.12
N GLY A 148 4.30 11.31 6.15
CA GLY A 148 5.53 11.97 5.74
C GLY A 148 6.18 11.33 4.52
N ASN A 149 7.41 11.75 4.21
CA ASN A 149 8.23 11.05 3.25
C ASN A 149 8.59 9.66 3.78
N VAL A 150 8.65 8.66 2.91
CA VAL A 150 8.92 7.26 3.31
C VAL A 150 10.20 7.15 4.13
N ALA A 151 11.29 7.79 3.68
CA ALA A 151 12.57 7.77 4.40
C ALA A 151 12.45 8.32 5.84
N ASP A 152 11.68 9.41 6.03
CA ASP A 152 11.51 10.01 7.36
C ASP A 152 10.68 9.14 8.29
N VAL A 153 9.55 8.60 7.79
CA VAL A 153 8.64 7.77 8.58
C VAL A 153 9.28 6.44 8.96
N ILE A 154 10.06 5.82 8.05
CA ILE A 154 10.73 4.54 8.32
C ILE A 154 11.91 4.72 9.28
N HIS A 155 12.76 5.75 9.06
CA HIS A 155 14.00 5.90 9.84
C HIS A 155 13.82 6.71 11.12
N ARG A 156 12.80 7.57 11.20
CA ARG A 156 12.54 8.47 12.32
C ARG A 156 11.05 8.54 12.66
N PRO A 157 10.39 7.39 12.91
CA PRO A 157 8.96 7.37 13.21
C PRO A 157 8.65 8.24 14.43
N GLN A 158 7.58 9.03 14.35
CA GLN A 158 7.17 9.96 15.40
C GLN A 158 5.97 9.43 16.19
N HIS A 159 5.28 8.42 15.68
CA HIS A 159 4.17 7.80 16.38
C HIS A 159 4.55 6.42 16.94
N PRO A 160 4.25 6.11 18.22
CA PRO A 160 4.61 4.81 18.84
C PRO A 160 4.06 3.58 18.11
N TYR A 161 2.94 3.69 17.42
CA TYR A 161 2.42 2.62 16.58
C TYR A 161 3.32 2.36 15.37
N THR A 162 3.74 3.42 14.66
CA THR A 162 4.68 3.31 13.52
C THR A 162 5.99 2.68 13.97
N LEU A 163 6.48 3.12 15.12
CA LEU A 163 7.69 2.56 15.73
C LEU A 163 7.55 1.05 16.00
N GLY A 164 6.40 0.66 16.59
CA GLY A 164 6.11 -0.76 16.83
C GLY A 164 5.97 -1.59 15.55
N LEU A 165 5.40 -1.02 14.48
CA LEU A 165 5.35 -1.68 13.17
C LEU A 165 6.75 -1.92 12.60
N MET A 166 7.63 -0.91 12.68
CA MET A 166 9.02 -1.04 12.22
C MET A 166 9.79 -2.10 13.04
N GLY A 167 9.57 -2.14 14.37
CA GLY A 167 10.20 -3.14 15.25
C GLY A 167 9.71 -4.57 15.02
N ALA A 168 8.50 -4.75 14.47
CA ALA A 168 7.94 -6.06 14.16
C ALA A 168 8.44 -6.67 12.83
N ILE A 169 9.19 -5.90 12.02
CA ILE A 169 9.73 -6.40 10.74
C ILE A 169 10.96 -7.28 11.04
N PRO A 170 10.99 -8.54 10.55
CA PRO A 170 12.14 -9.42 10.73
C PRO A 170 13.37 -8.84 10.02
N ASP A 171 14.49 -8.73 10.75
CA ASP A 171 15.78 -8.40 10.16
C ASP A 171 16.54 -9.71 9.87
N ILE A 172 16.81 -9.98 8.59
CA ILE A 172 17.52 -11.19 8.15
C ILE A 172 19.00 -11.26 8.65
N HIS A 173 19.54 -10.12 9.10
CA HIS A 173 20.92 -10.02 9.58
C HIS A 173 21.02 -10.15 11.10
N THR A 174 19.91 -10.06 11.82
CA THR A 174 19.87 -10.24 13.28
C THR A 174 19.24 -11.57 13.66
N LYS A 175 20.02 -12.48 14.27
CA LYS A 175 19.47 -13.65 14.96
C LYS A 175 18.79 -13.17 16.24
N SER A 176 17.52 -12.86 16.16
CA SER A 176 16.68 -12.65 17.34
C SER A 176 15.79 -13.86 17.52
N ASP A 177 15.81 -14.48 18.69
CA ASP A 177 14.93 -15.61 19.01
C ASP A 177 13.46 -15.18 19.11
N TRP A 178 13.19 -13.88 19.21
CA TRP A 178 11.86 -13.30 19.38
C TRP A 178 11.69 -12.03 18.54
N LEU A 179 10.57 -11.95 17.82
CA LEU A 179 10.16 -10.72 17.16
C LEU A 179 9.42 -9.83 18.16
N GLU A 180 9.69 -8.53 18.10
CA GLU A 180 8.91 -7.56 18.87
C GLU A 180 7.46 -7.52 18.37
N GLN A 181 6.52 -7.52 19.31
CA GLN A 181 5.09 -7.43 19.01
C GLN A 181 4.47 -6.22 19.70
N ILE A 182 3.49 -5.65 19.03
CA ILE A 182 2.64 -4.62 19.64
C ILE A 182 1.59 -5.33 20.50
N ASP A 183 1.69 -5.20 21.83
CA ASP A 183 0.81 -5.88 22.79
C ASP A 183 -0.66 -5.53 22.56
N GLY A 184 -1.55 -6.49 22.87
CA GLY A 184 -2.99 -6.33 22.81
C GLY A 184 -3.57 -6.37 21.39
N ALA A 185 -4.88 -6.18 21.28
CA ALA A 185 -5.63 -6.20 20.03
C ALA A 185 -6.02 -4.78 19.57
N MET A 186 -6.24 -4.62 18.25
CA MET A 186 -6.82 -3.40 17.71
C MET A 186 -8.26 -3.23 18.24
N PRO A 187 -8.67 -2.04 18.66
CA PRO A 187 -10.05 -1.80 19.11
C PRO A 187 -11.03 -2.02 17.95
N GLY A 188 -12.17 -2.62 18.26
CA GLY A 188 -13.28 -2.70 17.30
C GLY A 188 -13.78 -1.31 16.92
N LEU A 189 -14.39 -1.18 15.74
CA LEU A 189 -14.89 0.12 15.24
C LEU A 189 -15.90 0.79 16.16
N ASN A 190 -16.67 0.01 16.91
CA ASN A 190 -17.65 0.46 17.90
C ASN A 190 -17.06 0.67 19.31
N ALA A 191 -15.78 0.40 19.51
CA ALA A 191 -15.09 0.46 20.81
C ALA A 191 -13.80 1.27 20.75
N ILE A 192 -13.71 2.26 19.83
CA ILE A 192 -12.54 3.11 19.70
C ILE A 192 -12.45 4.00 20.94
N PRO A 193 -11.31 4.05 21.67
CA PRO A 193 -11.12 4.87 22.86
C PRO A 193 -11.35 6.36 22.61
N ALA A 194 -11.85 7.08 23.63
CA ALA A 194 -12.18 8.50 23.54
C ALA A 194 -10.96 9.40 23.29
N GLY A 195 -9.80 9.06 23.87
CA GLY A 195 -8.55 9.79 23.67
C GLY A 195 -7.79 9.32 22.43
N CYS A 196 -6.47 9.17 22.56
CA CYS A 196 -5.65 8.55 21.53
C CYS A 196 -6.08 7.08 21.33
N ALA A 197 -6.46 6.70 20.12
CA ALA A 197 -6.95 5.34 19.85
C ALA A 197 -5.91 4.25 20.18
N PHE A 198 -4.63 4.59 20.10
CA PHE A 198 -3.52 3.67 20.38
C PHE A 198 -3.17 3.61 21.89
N HIS A 199 -3.68 4.50 22.75
CA HIS A 199 -3.23 4.58 24.15
C HIS A 199 -3.30 3.26 24.94
N PRO A 200 -4.29 2.34 24.73
CA PRO A 200 -4.34 1.09 25.49
C PRO A 200 -3.15 0.15 25.21
N ARG A 201 -2.52 0.32 24.06
CA ARG A 201 -1.38 -0.49 23.59
C ARG A 201 -0.05 0.29 23.63
N CYS A 202 -0.11 1.57 23.98
CA CYS A 202 1.06 2.44 23.97
C CYS A 202 1.77 2.38 25.32
N ARG A 203 3.01 1.89 25.33
CA ARG A 203 3.85 1.82 26.54
C ARG A 203 4.22 3.21 27.09
N ALA A 204 4.11 4.27 26.26
CA ALA A 204 4.39 5.64 26.64
C ALA A 204 3.13 6.45 26.98
N ALA A 205 1.94 5.82 27.03
CA ALA A 205 0.69 6.53 27.26
C ALA A 205 0.63 7.17 28.67
N ASP A 206 0.22 8.42 28.71
CA ASP A 206 -0.04 9.18 29.93
C ASP A 206 -1.54 9.48 30.14
N GLY A 207 -1.86 10.28 31.15
CA GLY A 207 -3.24 10.68 31.46
C GLY A 207 -3.90 11.50 30.34
N ARG A 208 -3.14 12.32 29.63
CA ARG A 208 -3.62 13.12 28.49
C ARG A 208 -3.99 12.24 27.30
N CYS A 209 -3.19 11.20 27.03
CA CYS A 209 -3.48 10.22 25.97
C CYS A 209 -4.80 9.50 26.17
N ARG A 210 -5.24 9.30 27.41
CA ARG A 210 -6.50 8.62 27.76
C ARG A 210 -7.73 9.50 27.56
N SER A 211 -7.59 10.81 27.83
CA SER A 211 -8.71 11.75 27.84
C SER A 211 -8.82 12.61 26.60
N GLN A 212 -7.70 12.88 25.90
CA GLN A 212 -7.66 13.81 24.78
C GLN A 212 -7.07 13.17 23.54
N ARG A 213 -7.76 13.34 22.40
CA ARG A 213 -7.28 12.90 21.10
C ARG A 213 -6.24 13.89 20.56
N PRO A 214 -5.01 13.46 20.24
CA PRO A 214 -4.03 14.35 19.65
C PRO A 214 -4.48 14.77 18.25
N PRO A 215 -4.37 16.05 17.87
CA PRO A 215 -4.50 16.46 16.48
C PRO A 215 -3.31 16.00 15.66
N LEU A 216 -3.44 16.00 14.32
CA LEU A 216 -2.31 15.76 13.42
C LEU A 216 -1.45 17.04 13.41
N MET A 217 -0.26 16.97 13.94
CA MET A 217 0.63 18.14 14.16
C MET A 217 1.96 17.97 13.42
N PRO A 218 2.59 19.05 12.96
CA PRO A 218 3.94 19.00 12.41
C PRO A 218 4.97 18.50 13.43
N MET A 219 5.78 17.53 13.00
CA MET A 219 6.86 16.90 13.77
C MET A 219 8.10 16.80 12.87
N GLY A 220 8.90 17.86 12.81
CA GLY A 220 9.97 17.96 11.84
C GLY A 220 9.46 17.91 10.41
N THR A 221 9.87 16.90 9.64
CA THR A 221 9.46 16.68 8.24
C THR A 221 8.18 15.87 8.07
N CYS A 222 7.61 15.35 9.16
CA CYS A 222 6.40 14.54 9.18
C CYS A 222 5.25 15.27 9.88
N LEU A 223 4.02 14.73 9.76
CA LEU A 223 2.89 15.05 10.63
C LEU A 223 2.57 13.82 11.48
N ALA A 224 2.34 14.00 12.78
CA ALA A 224 1.99 12.88 13.67
C ALA A 224 0.87 13.26 14.67
N ARG A 225 0.05 12.25 15.02
CA ARG A 225 -0.99 12.32 16.06
C ARG A 225 -0.45 11.75 17.38
N CYS A 226 0.50 12.44 17.99
CA CYS A 226 1.07 11.97 19.26
C CYS A 226 1.41 13.14 20.18
N TRP A 227 1.01 13.06 21.46
CA TRP A 227 1.38 14.04 22.47
C TRP A 227 2.85 13.94 22.90
N MET A 228 3.46 12.78 22.69
CA MET A 228 4.85 12.49 23.07
C MET A 228 5.85 12.85 21.96
N ALA A 229 5.38 13.09 20.73
CA ALA A 229 6.24 13.48 19.62
C ALA A 229 6.82 14.87 19.84
N SER A 230 8.07 15.08 19.44
CA SER A 230 8.74 16.37 19.59
C SER A 230 8.53 17.27 18.38
N PRO A 231 8.03 18.50 18.53
CA PRO A 231 7.88 19.45 17.44
C PRO A 231 9.19 19.76 16.69
N THR A 232 10.32 19.58 17.35
CA THR A 232 11.66 19.82 16.77
C THR A 232 12.28 18.59 16.11
N GLY A 233 11.56 17.45 16.08
CA GLY A 233 12.10 16.18 15.57
C GLY A 233 13.22 15.60 16.44
N GLY A 234 13.26 16.00 17.72
CA GLY A 234 14.20 15.45 18.70
C GLY A 234 13.99 13.96 18.95
N PRO A 235 14.93 13.31 19.66
CA PRO A 235 14.86 11.88 19.89
C PRO A 235 13.56 11.50 20.59
N VAL A 236 12.96 10.43 20.11
CA VAL A 236 11.82 9.77 20.76
C VAL A 236 12.21 9.44 22.21
N PRO A 237 11.32 9.61 23.21
CA PRO A 237 11.65 9.32 24.60
C PRO A 237 12.30 7.95 24.77
N GLU A 238 13.30 7.86 25.63
CA GLU A 238 14.12 6.66 25.87
C GLU A 238 13.31 5.35 26.06
N ARG A 239 12.07 5.47 26.58
CA ARG A 239 11.11 4.37 26.73
C ARG A 239 10.67 3.72 25.39
N LEU A 240 10.88 4.41 24.29
CA LEU A 240 10.58 3.95 22.93
C LEU A 240 11.85 3.54 22.18
N VAL A 241 13.03 3.82 22.72
CA VAL A 241 14.37 3.58 22.09
C VAL A 241 14.65 2.09 21.85
N GLN A 242 14.03 1.18 22.58
CA GLN A 242 14.17 -0.26 22.31
C GLN A 242 13.66 -0.63 20.91
N PHE A 243 12.59 0.01 20.45
CA PHE A 243 12.07 -0.16 19.10
C PHE A 243 12.91 0.56 18.03
N GLU A 244 13.54 1.70 18.35
CA GLU A 244 14.41 2.44 17.41
C GLU A 244 15.60 1.62 16.92
N ARG A 245 16.21 0.82 17.78
CA ARG A 245 17.42 0.07 17.42
C ARG A 245 17.17 -0.96 16.32
N GLN A 246 16.00 -1.59 16.29
CA GLN A 246 15.66 -2.57 15.27
C GLN A 246 15.18 -1.90 13.96
N ALA A 247 14.31 -0.89 14.05
CA ALA A 247 13.87 -0.12 12.89
C ALA A 247 15.06 0.52 12.13
N PHE A 248 16.05 1.02 12.88
CA PHE A 248 17.24 1.64 12.28
C PHE A 248 18.12 0.61 11.55
N ARG A 249 18.24 -0.61 12.05
CA ARG A 249 18.98 -1.70 11.39
C ARG A 249 18.32 -2.17 10.10
N TYR A 250 16.99 -2.35 10.10
CA TYR A 250 16.22 -2.71 8.92
C TYR A 250 16.38 -1.66 7.82
N ALA A 251 16.28 -0.39 8.18
CA ALA A 251 16.44 0.72 7.25
C ALA A 251 17.86 0.80 6.64
N LYS A 252 18.91 0.43 7.38
CA LYS A 252 20.27 0.31 6.84
C LYS A 252 20.41 -0.86 5.88
N SER A 253 19.77 -2.02 6.19
CA SER A 253 19.81 -3.19 5.31
C SER A 253 19.19 -2.92 3.95
N LEU A 254 18.11 -2.14 3.88
CA LEU A 254 17.46 -1.74 2.62
C LEU A 254 18.34 -0.85 1.74
N LYS A 255 19.31 -0.10 2.34
CA LYS A 255 20.22 0.76 1.58
C LYS A 255 21.52 0.07 1.16
N GLY A 256 21.73 -1.20 1.52
CA GLY A 256 22.99 -1.90 1.27
C GLY A 256 24.19 -1.33 2.05
N GLU A 257 23.97 -0.46 3.05
CA GLU A 257 25.01 0.06 3.92
C GLU A 257 25.33 -1.00 4.98
N ALA A 258 26.57 -1.53 4.95
CA ALA A 258 27.04 -2.46 5.94
C ALA A 258 26.97 -1.84 7.36
N ALA A 259 26.55 -2.66 8.33
CA ALA A 259 26.42 -2.27 9.73
C ALA A 259 27.77 -2.00 10.40
#